data_73ba560546153e77ad15e8d3ca1cdc59
#
_entry.id   73ba560546153e77ad15e8d3ca1cdc59
#
_cell.length_a   1.000
_cell.length_b   1.000
_cell.length_c   1.000
_cell.angle_alpha   90.00
_cell.angle_beta   90.00
_cell.angle_gamma   90.00
#
_symmetry.space_group_name_H-M   'P 1'
#
loop_
_entity.id
_entity.type
_entity.pdbx_description
1 polymer ?
#
loop_
_entity_poly.entity_id
_entity_poly.type
_entity_poly.pdbx_seq_one_letter_code
_entity_poly.pdbx_strand_id
1 'polypeptide(L)'
;MSKIESFENLLGWKESTGLIKSLKNIFNFDKYNPLLNQLFRSSISIPSNISEGFERQTNKEYIQFLFIAKGSCGELRTQFYIAYEMDLISQK
;
A
#
# COMPACT_ATOMS: atom_id res chain seq x y z
N MET A 1 -17.28 10.42 21.95
CA MET A 1 -16.59 9.64 20.94
C MET A 1 -15.53 10.49 20.26
N SER A 2 -14.29 10.05 20.29
CA SER A 2 -13.23 10.80 19.64
C SER A 2 -13.38 10.70 18.14
N LYS A 3 -13.17 11.81 17.46
CA LYS A 3 -13.18 11.88 16.02
C LYS A 3 -11.75 11.84 15.48
N ILE A 4 -11.56 11.06 14.43
CA ILE A 4 -10.32 11.14 13.68
C ILE A 4 -10.42 12.36 12.78
N GLU A 5 -9.57 13.34 13.02
CA GLU A 5 -9.63 14.62 12.31
C GLU A 5 -8.76 14.64 11.07
N SER A 6 -7.81 13.70 10.94
CA SER A 6 -6.96 13.63 9.76
C SER A 6 -6.68 12.18 9.42
N PHE A 7 -6.41 11.93 8.13
CA PHE A 7 -6.13 10.58 7.66
C PHE A 7 -4.85 10.00 8.27
N GLU A 8 -3.93 10.84 8.70
CA GLU A 8 -2.68 10.38 9.32
C GLU A 8 -2.93 9.61 10.61
N ASN A 9 -4.08 9.82 11.26
CA ASN A 9 -4.45 9.11 12.48
C ASN A 9 -5.18 7.80 12.23
N LEU A 10 -5.45 7.46 10.98
CA LEU A 10 -6.07 6.18 10.63
C LEU A 10 -5.04 5.07 10.77
N LEU A 11 -5.43 4.00 11.47
CA LEU A 11 -4.53 2.86 11.70
C LEU A 11 -4.06 2.25 10.38
N GLY A 12 -4.98 2.07 9.43
CA GLY A 12 -4.63 1.50 8.13
C GLY A 12 -3.60 2.32 7.38
N TRP A 13 -3.70 3.65 7.46
CA TRP A 13 -2.73 4.54 6.85
C TRP A 13 -1.36 4.41 7.54
N LYS A 14 -1.35 4.39 8.86
CA LYS A 14 -0.11 4.24 9.63
C LYS A 14 0.60 2.93 9.33
N GLU A 15 -0.16 1.84 9.31
CA GLU A 15 0.41 0.52 9.06
C GLU A 15 0.93 0.38 7.64
N SER A 16 0.20 0.91 6.65
CA SER A 16 0.64 0.80 5.27
C SER A 16 1.87 1.65 4.98
N THR A 17 1.95 2.87 5.53
CA THR A 17 3.14 3.70 5.37
C THR A 17 4.34 3.09 6.11
N GLY A 18 4.11 2.49 7.28
CA GLY A 18 5.16 1.77 8.00
C GLY A 18 5.70 0.59 7.22
N LEU A 19 4.81 -0.14 6.56
CA LEU A 19 5.20 -1.26 5.70
C LEU A 19 6.08 -0.78 4.54
N ILE A 20 5.69 0.30 3.89
CA ILE A 20 6.47 0.86 2.78
C ILE A 20 7.89 1.22 3.26
N LYS A 21 7.99 1.84 4.42
CA LYS A 21 9.28 2.19 5.00
C LYS A 21 10.12 0.95 5.26
N SER A 22 9.51 -0.12 5.74
CA SER A 22 10.21 -1.38 5.99
C SER A 22 10.71 -2.04 4.72
N LEU A 23 10.04 -1.79 3.59
CA LEU A 23 10.36 -2.41 2.31
C LEU A 23 11.35 -1.60 1.47
N LYS A 24 11.81 -0.47 1.97
CA LYS A 24 12.63 0.43 1.14
C LYS A 24 13.90 -0.25 0.62
N ASN A 25 14.51 -1.14 1.40
CA ASN A 25 15.71 -1.84 0.94
C ASN A 25 15.41 -2.79 -0.22
N ILE A 26 14.24 -3.39 -0.23
CA ILE A 26 13.79 -4.22 -1.34
C ILE A 26 13.62 -3.37 -2.59
N PHE A 27 12.96 -2.22 -2.46
CA PHE A 27 12.72 -1.32 -3.60
C PHE A 27 14.01 -0.74 -4.17
N ASN A 28 15.02 -0.54 -3.35
CA ASN A 28 16.30 0.00 -3.79
C ASN A 28 17.25 -1.05 -4.35
N PHE A 29 16.92 -2.34 -4.18
CA PHE A 29 17.80 -3.43 -4.61
C PHE A 29 18.01 -3.42 -6.12
N ASP A 30 16.94 -3.23 -6.87
CA ASP A 30 17.01 -3.12 -8.33
C ASP A 30 15.91 -2.21 -8.82
N LYS A 31 16.19 -0.90 -8.84
CA LYS A 31 15.19 0.11 -9.17
C LYS A 31 14.75 0.08 -10.64
N TYR A 32 15.46 -0.65 -11.48
CA TYR A 32 15.09 -0.79 -12.90
C TYR A 32 14.27 -2.04 -13.17
N ASN A 33 14.06 -2.89 -12.17
CA ASN A 33 13.28 -4.10 -12.35
C ASN A 33 11.78 -3.75 -12.42
N PRO A 34 11.10 -4.11 -13.54
CA PRO A 34 9.69 -3.73 -13.70
C PRO A 34 8.77 -4.30 -12.62
N LEU A 35 9.02 -5.53 -12.16
CA LEU A 35 8.18 -6.14 -11.14
C LEU A 35 8.34 -5.42 -9.79
N LEU A 36 9.58 -5.11 -9.41
CA LEU A 36 9.83 -4.39 -8.16
C LEU A 36 9.23 -2.98 -8.21
N ASN A 37 9.23 -2.34 -9.38
CA ASN A 37 8.55 -1.05 -9.56
C ASN A 37 7.04 -1.17 -9.40
N GLN A 38 6.44 -2.26 -9.89
CA GLN A 38 5.02 -2.52 -9.69
C GLN A 38 4.70 -2.76 -8.22
N LEU A 39 5.55 -3.51 -7.52
CA LEU A 39 5.43 -3.69 -6.07
C LEU A 39 5.39 -2.34 -5.36
N PHE A 40 6.30 -1.46 -5.70
CA PHE A 40 6.36 -0.13 -5.10
C PHE A 40 5.07 0.65 -5.35
N ARG A 41 4.58 0.66 -6.59
CA ARG A 41 3.35 1.36 -6.95
C ARG A 41 2.15 0.80 -6.20
N SER A 42 2.03 -0.52 -6.11
CA SER A 42 0.93 -1.14 -5.37
C SER A 42 0.98 -0.78 -3.90
N SER A 43 2.18 -0.76 -3.31
CA SER A 43 2.32 -0.42 -1.89
C SER A 43 1.92 1.03 -1.61
N ILE A 44 2.30 1.96 -2.48
CA ILE A 44 1.94 3.38 -2.31
C ILE A 44 0.45 3.59 -2.52
N SER A 45 -0.17 2.82 -3.40
CA SER A 45 -1.59 2.93 -3.69
C SER A 45 -2.46 2.70 -2.45
N ILE A 46 -1.99 1.88 -1.50
CA ILE A 46 -2.77 1.57 -0.31
C ILE A 46 -3.02 2.82 0.56
N PRO A 47 -1.98 3.48 1.09
CA PRO A 47 -2.23 4.67 1.91
C PRO A 47 -2.77 5.84 1.08
N SER A 48 -2.43 5.92 -0.21
CA SER A 48 -2.93 6.99 -1.06
C SER A 48 -4.45 6.92 -1.20
N ASN A 49 -5.00 5.71 -1.37
CA ASN A 49 -6.45 5.56 -1.49
C ASN A 49 -7.16 5.71 -0.15
N ILE A 50 -6.51 5.31 0.95
CA ILE A 50 -7.08 5.54 2.28
C ILE A 50 -7.21 7.04 2.54
N SER A 51 -6.16 7.81 2.28
CA SER A 51 -6.20 9.26 2.51
C SER A 51 -7.16 9.94 1.55
N GLU A 52 -7.17 9.54 0.29
CA GLU A 52 -8.09 10.11 -0.70
C GLU A 52 -9.54 9.89 -0.27
N GLY A 53 -9.87 8.67 0.15
CA GLY A 53 -11.22 8.36 0.59
C GLY A 53 -11.62 9.12 1.85
N PHE A 54 -10.69 9.27 2.78
CA PHE A 54 -10.98 10.00 4.02
C PHE A 54 -11.30 11.46 3.75
N GLU A 55 -10.69 12.07 2.73
CA GLU A 55 -10.92 13.47 2.38
C GLU A 55 -12.22 13.66 1.58
N ARG A 56 -12.90 12.58 1.18
CA ARG A 56 -14.16 12.70 0.45
C ARG A 56 -15.30 13.08 1.38
N GLN A 57 -16.36 13.66 0.80
CA GLN A 57 -17.46 14.21 1.58
C GLN A 57 -18.45 13.17 2.07
N THR A 58 -18.54 12.01 1.43
CA THR A 58 -19.53 11.00 1.76
C THR A 58 -18.90 9.70 2.19
N ASN A 59 -19.59 8.96 3.06
CA ASN A 59 -19.17 7.63 3.46
C ASN A 59 -19.15 6.65 2.29
N LYS A 60 -20.06 6.84 1.34
CA LYS A 60 -20.09 5.98 0.16
C LYS A 60 -18.80 6.09 -0.64
N GLU A 61 -18.32 7.32 -0.85
CA GLU A 61 -17.05 7.54 -1.55
C GLU A 61 -15.88 6.99 -0.74
N TYR A 62 -15.89 7.19 0.58
CA TYR A 62 -14.85 6.67 1.44
C TYR A 62 -14.74 5.15 1.30
N ILE A 63 -15.88 4.46 1.34
CA ILE A 63 -15.93 3.01 1.22
C ILE A 63 -15.38 2.57 -0.14
N GLN A 64 -15.70 3.28 -1.22
CA GLN A 64 -15.18 2.98 -2.54
C GLN A 64 -13.66 3.03 -2.59
N PHE A 65 -13.06 4.07 -1.99
CA PHE A 65 -11.60 4.18 -1.94
C PHE A 65 -10.98 3.11 -1.05
N LEU A 66 -11.65 2.70 0.02
CA LEU A 66 -11.17 1.58 0.83
C LEU A 66 -11.18 0.27 0.05
N PHE A 67 -12.17 0.05 -0.81
CA PHE A 67 -12.17 -1.13 -1.69
C PHE A 67 -11.02 -1.10 -2.68
N ILE A 68 -10.69 0.09 -3.22
CA ILE A 68 -9.52 0.22 -4.09
C ILE A 68 -8.24 -0.11 -3.33
N ALA A 69 -8.11 0.39 -2.11
CA ALA A 69 -6.96 0.08 -1.26
C ALA A 69 -6.86 -1.42 -0.98
N LYS A 70 -7.99 -2.07 -0.74
CA LYS A 70 -8.04 -3.52 -0.53
C LYS A 70 -7.56 -4.27 -1.77
N GLY A 71 -7.99 -3.83 -2.96
CA GLY A 71 -7.51 -4.41 -4.21
C GLY A 71 -6.00 -4.27 -4.37
N SER A 72 -5.47 -3.11 -4.00
CA SER A 72 -4.02 -2.87 -4.04
C SER A 72 -3.26 -3.80 -3.10
N CYS A 73 -3.84 -4.12 -1.94
CA CYS A 73 -3.24 -5.09 -1.02
C CYS A 73 -3.16 -6.47 -1.67
N GLY A 74 -4.21 -6.89 -2.37
CA GLY A 74 -4.21 -8.16 -3.09
C GLY A 74 -3.17 -8.21 -4.20
N GLU A 75 -3.06 -7.12 -4.97
CA GLU A 75 -2.04 -7.01 -6.00
C GLU A 75 -0.64 -7.09 -5.40
N LEU A 76 -0.41 -6.35 -4.33
CA LEU A 76 0.90 -6.32 -3.66
C LEU A 76 1.29 -7.71 -3.18
N ARG A 77 0.37 -8.42 -2.54
CA ARG A 77 0.61 -9.77 -2.05
C ARG A 77 0.95 -10.72 -3.19
N THR A 78 0.23 -10.63 -4.30
CA THR A 78 0.49 -11.44 -5.48
C THR A 78 1.87 -11.13 -6.06
N GLN A 79 2.20 -9.86 -6.16
CA GLN A 79 3.50 -9.42 -6.70
C GLN A 79 4.65 -9.85 -5.81
N PHE A 80 4.49 -9.83 -4.50
CA PHE A 80 5.49 -10.37 -3.58
C PHE A 80 5.71 -11.86 -3.82
N TYR A 81 4.62 -12.60 -3.97
CA TYR A 81 4.72 -14.03 -4.24
C TYR A 81 5.50 -14.29 -5.53
N ILE A 82 5.17 -13.55 -6.60
CA ILE A 82 5.87 -13.70 -7.88
C ILE A 82 7.35 -13.34 -7.73
N ALA A 83 7.64 -12.23 -7.05
CA ALA A 83 9.02 -11.79 -6.86
C ALA A 83 9.83 -12.82 -6.08
N TYR A 84 9.22 -13.43 -5.07
CA TYR A 84 9.85 -14.50 -4.31
C TYR A 84 10.13 -15.72 -5.19
N GLU A 85 9.15 -16.14 -5.98
CA GLU A 85 9.31 -17.30 -6.88
C GLU A 85 10.36 -17.05 -7.95
N MET A 86 10.59 -15.80 -8.33
CA MET A 86 11.59 -15.42 -9.31
C MET A 86 12.94 -15.10 -8.68
N ASP A 87 13.11 -15.36 -7.39
CA ASP A 87 14.31 -15.08 -6.63
C ASP A 87 14.77 -13.61 -6.67
N LEU A 88 13.83 -12.70 -6.86
CA LEU A 88 14.10 -11.26 -6.83
C LEU A 88 14.19 -10.71 -5.42
N ILE A 89 13.56 -11.39 -4.45
CA ILE A 89 13.60 -11.05 -3.03
C ILE A 89 13.80 -12.33 -2.24
N SER A 90 14.40 -12.21 -1.07
CA SER A 90 14.59 -13.36 -0.19
C SER A 90 13.49 -13.41 0.85
N GLN A 91 13.19 -14.64 1.28
CA GLN A 91 12.24 -14.89 2.35
C GLN A 91 12.97 -14.78 3.69
N LYS A 92 12.89 -13.64 4.29
CA LYS A 92 13.43 -13.46 5.63
C LYS A 92 12.44 -12.79 6.53
#